data_41150983d2d81559d9aefeb42372108d
#
_entry.id   41150983d2d81559d9aefeb42372108d
#
_cell.length_a   1.000
_cell.length_b   1.000
_cell.length_c   1.000
_cell.angle_alpha   90.00
_cell.angle_beta   90.00
_cell.angle_gamma   90.00
#
_symmetry.space_group_name_H-M   'P 1'
#
loop_
_entity.id
_entity.type
_entity.pdbx_description
1 polymer ?
#
loop_
_entity_poly.entity_id
_entity_poly.type
_entity_poly.pdbx_seq_one_letter_code
_entity_poly.pdbx_strand_id
1 'polypeptide(L)'
;MLIKANKALEGVKAMNDIGLSYKMALKLEMYMEKEIEEIAQDFQSLSWNYNETCEYKKDMKEGKRSFHTDYGIDKASYDDRVKNLRIRQYELYLELENLIKDCKEQNDGKPYLPYSIHLKRQLICFNPSYDNVAEELSRLKGTEEKS
;
A
#
# COMPACT_ATOMS: atom_id res chain seq x y z
N MET A 1 -2.66 9.27 -5.58
CA MET A 1 -3.46 8.63 -4.56
C MET A 1 -2.81 8.65 -3.19
N LEU A 2 -1.65 8.03 -2.99
CA LEU A 2 -0.86 8.22 -1.77
C LEU A 2 -0.53 9.70 -1.54
N ILE A 3 -0.26 10.45 -2.61
CA ILE A 3 -0.02 11.89 -2.57
C ILE A 3 -1.22 12.65 -2.00
N LYS A 4 -2.44 12.23 -2.32
CA LYS A 4 -3.64 12.86 -1.77
C LYS A 4 -3.78 12.65 -0.26
N ALA A 5 -3.47 11.45 0.22
CA ALA A 5 -3.50 11.16 1.65
C ALA A 5 -2.44 11.97 2.39
N ASN A 6 -1.23 12.06 1.86
CA ASN A 6 -0.14 12.85 2.43
C ASN A 6 -0.49 14.33 2.49
N LYS A 7 -1.04 14.88 1.42
CA LYS A 7 -1.45 16.28 1.38
C LYS A 7 -2.59 16.58 2.34
N ALA A 8 -3.54 15.67 2.47
CA ALA A 8 -4.63 15.82 3.42
C ALA A 8 -4.11 15.84 4.85
N LEU A 9 -3.17 14.94 5.18
CA LEU A 9 -2.56 14.87 6.50
C LEU A 9 -1.73 16.12 6.80
N GLU A 10 -0.92 16.58 5.87
CA GLU A 10 -0.11 17.80 6.02
C GLU A 10 -0.98 19.03 6.19
N GLY A 11 -2.05 19.15 5.39
CA GLY A 11 -2.98 20.24 5.48
C GLY A 11 -3.68 20.30 6.84
N VAL A 12 -4.08 19.15 7.35
CA VAL A 12 -4.72 19.05 8.68
C VAL A 12 -3.73 19.43 9.77
N LYS A 13 -2.50 18.96 9.71
CA LYS A 13 -1.45 19.29 10.69
C LYS A 13 -1.10 20.79 10.66
N ALA A 14 -1.03 21.37 9.47
CA ALA A 14 -0.73 22.80 9.31
C ALA A 14 -1.86 23.69 9.82
N MET A 15 -3.11 23.27 9.67
CA MET A 15 -4.30 24.02 10.09
C MET A 15 -4.60 23.91 11.57
N ASN A 16 -4.07 22.92 12.24
CA ASN A 16 -4.53 22.56 13.58
C ASN A 16 -3.35 22.30 14.53
N ASP A 17 -2.83 23.37 15.13
CA ASP A 17 -1.78 23.28 16.15
C ASP A 17 -2.23 22.48 17.38
N ILE A 18 -3.52 22.26 17.53
CA ILE A 18 -4.12 21.49 18.62
C ILE A 18 -4.19 20.01 18.26
N GLY A 19 -3.96 19.67 16.98
CA GLY A 19 -3.96 18.29 16.48
C GLY A 19 -5.24 17.92 15.71
N LEU A 20 -5.38 16.63 15.40
CA LEU A 20 -6.44 16.13 14.56
C LEU A 20 -7.77 16.03 15.33
N SER A 21 -8.83 16.62 14.77
CA SER A 21 -10.17 16.39 15.27
C SER A 21 -10.65 14.99 14.84
N TYR A 22 -11.63 14.46 15.56
CA TYR A 22 -12.26 13.18 15.22
C TYR A 22 -12.79 13.17 13.78
N LYS A 23 -13.46 14.24 13.39
CA LYS A 23 -14.03 14.37 12.04
C LYS A 23 -12.98 14.34 10.93
N MET A 24 -11.86 15.01 11.14
CA MET A 24 -10.76 15.05 10.20
C MET A 24 -10.07 13.70 10.11
N ALA A 25 -9.89 13.05 11.25
CA ALA A 25 -9.30 11.70 11.29
C ALA A 25 -10.14 10.69 10.52
N LEU A 26 -11.48 10.76 10.66
CA LEU A 26 -12.37 9.91 9.87
C LEU A 26 -12.22 10.12 8.37
N LYS A 27 -12.05 11.35 7.92
CA LYS A 27 -11.82 11.65 6.50
C LYS A 27 -10.51 11.03 6.01
N LEU A 28 -9.44 11.13 6.79
CA LEU A 28 -8.16 10.53 6.45
C LEU A 28 -8.27 9.01 6.39
N GLU A 29 -8.99 8.40 7.32
CA GLU A 29 -9.24 6.96 7.29
C GLU A 29 -9.97 6.52 6.02
N MET A 30 -10.93 7.28 5.58
CA MET A 30 -11.66 6.98 4.33
C MET A 30 -10.72 7.00 3.12
N TYR A 31 -9.81 7.96 3.04
CA TYR A 31 -8.80 8.01 1.98
C TYR A 31 -7.87 6.80 2.04
N MET A 32 -7.40 6.46 3.23
CA MET A 32 -6.49 5.34 3.44
C MET A 32 -7.14 4.01 3.13
N GLU A 33 -8.40 3.83 3.52
CA GLU A 33 -9.16 2.62 3.19
C GLU A 33 -9.24 2.41 1.68
N LYS A 34 -9.53 3.47 0.95
CA LYS A 34 -9.61 3.43 -0.51
C LYS A 34 -8.27 3.07 -1.14
N GLU A 35 -7.18 3.66 -0.64
CA GLU A 35 -5.83 3.34 -1.10
C GLU A 35 -5.47 1.88 -0.83
N ILE A 36 -5.84 1.36 0.34
CA ILE A 36 -5.62 -0.04 0.70
C ILE A 36 -6.36 -0.97 -0.26
N GLU A 37 -7.62 -0.65 -0.56
CA GLU A 37 -8.42 -1.43 -1.50
C GLU A 37 -7.80 -1.43 -2.90
N GLU A 38 -7.32 -0.28 -3.36
CA GLU A 38 -6.65 -0.18 -4.66
C GLU A 38 -5.36 -0.99 -4.70
N ILE A 39 -4.56 -0.94 -3.64
CA ILE A 39 -3.33 -1.74 -3.55
C ILE A 39 -3.66 -3.23 -3.62
N ALA A 40 -4.69 -3.67 -2.89
CA ALA A 40 -5.12 -5.06 -2.90
C ALA A 40 -5.56 -5.51 -4.29
N GLN A 41 -6.37 -4.69 -4.96
CA GLN A 41 -6.84 -4.97 -6.31
C GLN A 41 -5.68 -5.01 -7.31
N ASP A 42 -4.73 -4.09 -7.19
CA ASP A 42 -3.58 -4.04 -8.07
C ASP A 42 -2.69 -5.28 -7.91
N PHE A 43 -2.45 -5.73 -6.67
CA PHE A 43 -1.72 -6.98 -6.42
C PHE A 43 -2.44 -8.18 -7.03
N GLN A 44 -3.75 -8.27 -6.83
CA GLN A 44 -4.56 -9.37 -7.34
C GLN A 44 -4.52 -9.43 -8.87
N SER A 45 -4.77 -8.29 -9.51
CA SER A 45 -4.78 -8.19 -10.97
C SER A 45 -3.41 -8.49 -11.56
N LEU A 46 -2.37 -7.95 -10.94
CA LEU A 46 -0.99 -8.16 -11.39
C LEU A 46 -0.60 -9.64 -11.30
N SER A 47 -0.89 -10.28 -10.17
CA SER A 47 -0.60 -11.70 -9.97
C SER A 47 -1.35 -12.59 -10.96
N TRP A 48 -2.63 -12.31 -11.15
CA TRP A 48 -3.45 -13.06 -12.09
C TRP A 48 -2.93 -12.91 -13.51
N ASN A 49 -2.70 -11.68 -13.96
CA ASN A 49 -2.27 -11.39 -15.32
C ASN A 49 -0.87 -11.97 -15.60
N TYR A 50 0.01 -11.92 -14.62
CA TYR A 50 1.34 -12.52 -14.76
C TYR A 50 1.27 -14.04 -14.86
N ASN A 51 0.49 -14.69 -14.00
CA ASN A 51 0.30 -16.14 -14.03
C ASN A 51 -0.30 -16.58 -15.38
N GLU A 52 -1.29 -15.86 -15.87
CA GLU A 52 -1.90 -16.16 -17.18
C GLU A 52 -0.87 -16.05 -18.30
N THR A 53 -0.06 -15.01 -18.26
CA THR A 53 1.02 -14.82 -19.25
C THR A 53 2.02 -15.97 -19.21
N CYS A 54 2.44 -16.39 -18.01
CA CYS A 54 3.37 -17.50 -17.84
C CYS A 54 2.81 -18.82 -18.37
N GLU A 55 1.55 -19.10 -18.05
CA GLU A 55 0.89 -20.34 -18.51
C GLU A 55 0.71 -20.33 -20.03
N TYR A 56 0.35 -19.17 -20.61
CA TYR A 56 0.27 -19.01 -22.04
C TYR A 56 1.60 -19.34 -22.74
N LYS A 57 2.68 -18.72 -22.25
CA LYS A 57 4.03 -18.92 -22.83
C LYS A 57 4.49 -20.36 -22.70
N LYS A 58 4.20 -21.00 -21.58
CA LYS A 58 4.51 -22.40 -21.35
C LYS A 58 3.79 -23.29 -22.36
N ASP A 59 2.51 -23.09 -22.58
CA ASP A 59 1.70 -23.85 -23.52
C ASP A 59 2.24 -23.69 -24.95
N MET A 60 2.54 -22.45 -25.33
CA MET A 60 3.06 -22.15 -26.66
C MET A 60 4.44 -22.81 -26.89
N LYS A 61 5.30 -22.79 -25.87
CA LYS A 61 6.60 -23.44 -25.94
C LYS A 61 6.51 -24.94 -26.10
N GLU A 62 5.49 -25.55 -25.48
CA GLU A 62 5.22 -26.99 -25.57
C GLU A 62 4.44 -27.37 -26.84
N GLY A 63 4.07 -26.39 -27.68
CA GLY A 63 3.29 -26.61 -28.89
C GLY A 63 1.84 -26.95 -28.64
N LYS A 64 1.33 -26.61 -27.46
CA LYS A 64 -0.03 -26.87 -27.05
C LYS A 64 -0.94 -25.66 -27.34
N ARG A 65 -2.22 -25.94 -27.57
CA ARG A 65 -3.23 -24.90 -27.61
C ARG A 65 -3.41 -24.35 -26.19
N SER A 66 -3.33 -23.01 -26.04
CA SER A 66 -3.51 -22.38 -24.74
C SER A 66 -4.91 -21.79 -24.57
N PHE A 67 -5.47 -21.97 -23.38
CA PHE A 67 -6.68 -21.30 -22.94
C PHE A 67 -6.38 -20.12 -22.02
N HIS A 68 -5.09 -19.84 -21.80
CA HIS A 68 -4.64 -18.70 -21.01
C HIS A 68 -4.41 -17.50 -21.90
N THR A 69 -4.41 -16.31 -21.29
CA THR A 69 -4.25 -15.05 -22.01
C THR A 69 -2.86 -14.48 -21.82
N ASP A 70 -2.24 -13.99 -22.89
CA ASP A 70 -0.98 -13.27 -22.82
C ASP A 70 -1.23 -11.80 -22.58
N TYR A 71 -0.91 -11.31 -21.36
CA TYR A 71 -1.01 -9.91 -20.99
C TYR A 71 0.28 -9.13 -21.22
N GLY A 72 1.29 -9.78 -21.78
CA GLY A 72 2.56 -9.12 -22.11
C GLY A 72 3.39 -8.72 -20.89
N ILE A 73 3.24 -9.42 -19.77
CA ILE A 73 3.95 -9.11 -18.54
C ILE A 73 5.11 -10.08 -18.37
N ASP A 74 6.35 -9.60 -18.53
CA ASP A 74 7.54 -10.40 -18.24
C ASP A 74 7.90 -10.32 -16.76
N LYS A 75 8.89 -11.14 -16.34
CA LYS A 75 9.30 -11.20 -14.94
C LYS A 75 9.85 -9.87 -14.44
N ALA A 76 10.67 -9.19 -15.25
CA ALA A 76 11.24 -7.91 -14.85
C ALA A 76 10.17 -6.85 -14.63
N SER A 77 9.18 -6.78 -15.51
CA SER A 77 8.05 -5.88 -15.38
C SER A 77 7.20 -6.22 -14.16
N TYR A 78 6.96 -7.51 -13.93
CA TYR A 78 6.22 -7.98 -12.76
C TYR A 78 6.94 -7.57 -11.46
N ASP A 79 8.23 -7.85 -11.36
CA ASP A 79 9.01 -7.53 -10.15
C ASP A 79 9.04 -6.02 -9.89
N ASP A 80 9.17 -5.20 -10.93
CA ASP A 80 9.16 -3.75 -10.80
C ASP A 80 7.80 -3.25 -10.29
N ARG A 81 6.71 -3.76 -10.82
CA ARG A 81 5.36 -3.39 -10.39
C ARG A 81 5.08 -3.83 -8.94
N VAL A 82 5.54 -5.02 -8.55
CA VAL A 82 5.44 -5.50 -7.17
C VAL A 82 6.21 -4.56 -6.24
N LYS A 83 7.42 -4.17 -6.62
CA LYS A 83 8.24 -3.24 -5.83
C LYS A 83 7.51 -1.93 -5.61
N ASN A 84 6.92 -1.35 -6.65
CA ASN A 84 6.18 -0.09 -6.54
C ASN A 84 4.94 -0.23 -5.64
N LEU A 85 4.23 -1.34 -5.71
CA LEU A 85 3.11 -1.62 -4.81
C LEU A 85 3.57 -1.77 -3.37
N ARG A 86 4.72 -2.41 -3.14
CA ARG A 86 5.30 -2.53 -1.80
C ARG A 86 5.67 -1.17 -1.21
N ILE A 87 6.25 -0.29 -2.01
CA ILE A 87 6.58 1.07 -1.58
C ILE A 87 5.31 1.79 -1.12
N ARG A 88 4.25 1.77 -1.93
CA ARG A 88 2.96 2.37 -1.58
C ARG A 88 2.40 1.77 -0.28
N GLN A 89 2.48 0.47 -0.14
CA GLN A 89 2.00 -0.26 1.02
C GLN A 89 2.72 0.15 2.30
N TYR A 90 4.04 0.24 2.25
CA TYR A 90 4.85 0.65 3.40
C TYR A 90 4.64 2.12 3.76
N GLU A 91 4.55 3.00 2.78
CA GLU A 91 4.28 4.42 3.02
C GLU A 91 2.93 4.60 3.72
N LEU A 92 1.92 3.89 3.25
CA LEU A 92 0.58 3.95 3.83
C LEU A 92 0.56 3.40 5.26
N TYR A 93 1.32 2.34 5.51
CA TYR A 93 1.47 1.78 6.86
C TYR A 93 2.05 2.81 7.84
N LEU A 94 3.09 3.52 7.44
CA LEU A 94 3.70 4.57 8.26
C LEU A 94 2.74 5.73 8.51
N GLU A 95 1.95 6.11 7.51
CA GLU A 95 0.92 7.15 7.66
C GLU A 95 -0.14 6.74 8.67
N LEU A 96 -0.57 5.47 8.63
CA LEU A 96 -1.54 4.94 9.61
C LEU A 96 -0.96 4.94 11.02
N GLU A 97 0.31 4.57 11.19
CA GLU A 97 0.96 4.63 12.49
C GLU A 97 1.01 6.05 13.03
N ASN A 98 1.35 7.02 12.19
CA ASN A 98 1.38 8.43 12.58
C ASN A 98 -0.02 8.94 12.93
N LEU A 99 -1.03 8.56 12.17
CA LEU A 99 -2.41 8.93 12.46
C LEU A 99 -2.86 8.41 13.82
N ILE A 100 -2.59 7.15 14.10
CA ILE A 100 -2.92 6.52 15.38
C ILE A 100 -2.20 7.24 16.53
N LYS A 101 -0.93 7.54 16.36
CA LYS A 101 -0.14 8.24 17.36
C LYS A 101 -0.66 9.66 17.62
N ASP A 102 -0.87 10.44 16.57
CA ASP A 102 -1.36 11.81 16.69
C ASP A 102 -2.73 11.86 17.39
N CYS A 103 -3.60 10.92 17.06
CA CYS A 103 -4.92 10.85 17.68
C CYS A 103 -4.85 10.44 19.16
N LYS A 104 -3.95 9.52 19.52
CA LYS A 104 -3.74 9.13 20.92
C LYS A 104 -3.33 10.32 21.78
N GLU A 105 -2.43 11.14 21.27
CA GLU A 105 -1.93 12.31 21.98
C GLU A 105 -3.04 13.32 22.27
N GLN A 106 -4.02 13.44 21.36
CA GLN A 106 -5.16 14.34 21.52
C GLN A 106 -6.24 13.83 22.47
N ASN A 107 -6.37 12.54 22.60
CA ASN A 107 -7.43 11.92 23.38
C ASN A 107 -6.95 11.44 24.76
N ASP A 108 -5.99 12.13 25.38
CA ASP A 108 -5.46 11.82 26.72
C ASP A 108 -5.00 10.36 26.87
N GLY A 109 -4.33 9.85 25.84
CA GLY A 109 -3.82 8.48 25.83
C GLY A 109 -4.86 7.40 25.59
N LYS A 110 -6.10 7.76 25.34
CA LYS A 110 -7.14 6.79 25.02
C LYS A 110 -6.96 6.25 23.60
N PRO A 111 -7.18 4.95 23.37
CA PRO A 111 -7.13 4.41 22.02
C PRO A 111 -8.11 5.17 21.14
N TYR A 112 -7.60 5.72 20.06
CA TYR A 112 -8.42 6.44 19.12
C TYR A 112 -8.55 5.61 17.86
N LEU A 113 -9.72 5.59 17.29
CA LEU A 113 -10.00 4.99 16.00
C LEU A 113 -9.61 3.51 15.90
N PRO A 114 -10.41 2.62 16.49
CA PRO A 114 -10.26 1.17 16.26
C PRO A 114 -10.20 0.82 14.79
N TYR A 115 -10.80 1.65 13.93
CA TYR A 115 -10.82 1.45 12.48
C TYR A 115 -9.44 1.62 11.84
N SER A 116 -8.63 2.56 12.32
CA SER A 116 -7.24 2.69 11.85
C SER A 116 -6.43 1.43 12.16
N ILE A 117 -6.68 0.82 13.30
CA ILE A 117 -6.06 -0.46 13.67
C ILE A 117 -6.50 -1.57 12.72
N HIS A 118 -7.78 -1.58 12.36
CA HIS A 118 -8.33 -2.53 11.39
C HIS A 118 -7.68 -2.37 10.01
N LEU A 119 -7.55 -1.13 9.54
CA LEU A 119 -6.88 -0.84 8.27
C LEU A 119 -5.41 -1.29 8.28
N LYS A 120 -4.72 -1.06 9.38
CA LYS A 120 -3.35 -1.51 9.55
C LYS A 120 -3.24 -3.03 9.45
N ARG A 121 -4.20 -3.76 10.03
CA ARG A 121 -4.27 -5.22 9.93
C ARG A 121 -4.53 -5.69 8.51
N GLN A 122 -5.34 -4.98 7.76
CA GLN A 122 -5.58 -5.29 6.35
C GLN A 122 -4.29 -5.20 5.53
N LEU A 123 -3.48 -4.17 5.77
CA LEU A 123 -2.19 -4.03 5.10
C LEU A 123 -1.25 -5.19 5.40
N ILE A 124 -1.24 -5.66 6.65
CA ILE A 124 -0.40 -6.78 7.08
C ILE A 124 -0.74 -8.07 6.31
N CYS A 125 -2.00 -8.25 5.91
CA CYS A 125 -2.42 -9.44 5.16
C CYS A 125 -1.74 -9.56 3.80
N PHE A 126 -1.29 -8.46 3.21
CA PHE A 126 -0.63 -8.49 1.90
C PHE A 126 0.87 -8.66 1.98
N ASN A 127 1.44 -8.40 3.15
CA ASN A 127 2.87 -8.56 3.39
C ASN A 127 3.11 -8.76 4.88
N PRO A 128 3.56 -9.95 5.30
CA PRO A 128 3.74 -10.25 6.72
C PRO A 128 4.93 -9.56 7.38
N SER A 129 5.82 -8.91 6.62
CA SER A 129 7.07 -8.35 7.15
C SER A 129 6.95 -6.85 7.39
N TYR A 130 6.44 -6.47 8.57
CA TYR A 130 6.33 -5.07 8.97
C TYR A 130 7.22 -4.67 10.16
N ASP A 131 8.21 -5.50 10.49
CA ASP A 131 9.06 -5.25 11.66
C ASP A 131 9.94 -4.01 11.51
N ASN A 132 10.43 -3.74 10.31
CA ASN A 132 11.30 -2.60 10.02
C ASN A 132 10.84 -1.87 8.77
N VAL A 133 9.61 -1.36 8.80
CA VAL A 133 8.98 -0.73 7.63
C VAL A 133 9.79 0.46 7.10
N ALA A 134 10.23 1.36 7.98
CA ALA A 134 10.98 2.55 7.56
C ALA A 134 12.30 2.18 6.89
N GLU A 135 13.01 1.20 7.45
CA GLU A 135 14.27 0.70 6.90
C GLU A 135 14.06 0.03 5.55
N GLU A 136 13.05 -0.83 5.46
CA GLU A 136 12.71 -1.54 4.23
C GLU A 136 12.28 -0.58 3.13
N LEU A 137 11.51 0.45 3.48
CA LEU A 137 11.09 1.48 2.55
C LEU A 137 12.30 2.25 2.01
N SER A 138 13.23 2.64 2.89
CA SER A 138 14.47 3.32 2.48
C SER A 138 15.29 2.46 1.54
N ARG A 139 15.39 1.17 1.82
CA ARG A 139 16.11 0.20 0.97
C ARG A 139 15.50 0.14 -0.44
N LEU A 140 14.19 0.06 -0.52
CA LEU A 140 13.49 -0.02 -1.82
C LEU A 140 13.67 1.25 -2.63
N LYS A 141 13.54 2.42 -1.98
CA LYS A 141 13.72 3.72 -2.64
C LYS A 141 15.18 3.97 -3.02
N GLY A 142 16.11 3.58 -2.17
CA GLY A 142 17.54 3.70 -2.45
C GLY A 142 17.97 2.89 -3.66
N THR A 143 17.38 1.71 -3.87
CA THR A 143 17.62 0.89 -5.04
C THR A 143 17.15 1.58 -6.32
N GLU A 144 16.05 2.31 -6.26
CA GLU A 144 15.55 3.10 -7.38
C GLU A 144 16.46 4.28 -7.73
N GLU A 145 16.94 4.99 -6.70
CA GLU A 145 17.79 6.15 -6.88
C GLU A 145 19.14 5.80 -7.49
N LYS A 146 19.63 4.60 -7.25
CA LYS A 146 20.93 4.14 -7.77
C LYS A 146 20.86 3.59 -9.19
N SER A 147 19.69 3.34 -9.69
CA SER A 147 19.51 2.84 -11.04
C SER A 147 19.35 3.98 -12.04
#